data_53ecc3b306cc036ecebd464cbd46024a
#
_entry.id   53ecc3b306cc036ecebd464cbd46024a
#
_cell.length_a   1.000
_cell.length_b   1.000
_cell.length_c   1.000
_cell.angle_alpha   90.00
_cell.angle_beta   90.00
_cell.angle_gamma   90.00
#
_symmetry.space_group_name_H-M   'P 1'
#
loop_
_entity.id
_entity.type
_entity.pdbx_description
1 polymer ?
#
loop_
_entity_poly.entity_id
_entity_poly.type
_entity_poly.pdbx_seq_one_letter_code
_entity_poly.pdbx_strand_id
1 'polypeptide(L)'
;MQVSEAESVVMEVLWEAEASRRAPLAAEEVVAALAQRQDWQEATIKTLLNRLLKKGAIKASKDGRRYLYTPVLSRQAWLMDESEGLLQRLFDGRVAPLVAHFSRHRKLGAKDVAELRKLLEEIDDGKP
;
A
#
# COMPACT_ATOMS: atom_id res chain seq x y z
N MET A 1 7.37 -4.45 -10.29
CA MET A 1 7.88 -4.91 -8.99
C MET A 1 6.74 -5.51 -8.19
N GLN A 2 6.88 -6.75 -7.78
CA GLN A 2 5.85 -7.40 -6.98
C GLN A 2 6.20 -7.35 -5.49
N VAL A 3 5.26 -6.86 -4.71
CA VAL A 3 5.36 -6.79 -3.25
C VAL A 3 4.31 -7.74 -2.69
N SER A 4 4.74 -8.70 -1.86
CA SER A 4 3.82 -9.65 -1.24
C SER A 4 2.93 -8.96 -0.21
N GLU A 5 1.87 -9.63 0.22
CA GLU A 5 0.98 -9.09 1.24
C GLU A 5 1.76 -8.77 2.53
N ALA A 6 2.60 -9.69 2.99
CA ALA A 6 3.41 -9.46 4.19
C ALA A 6 4.38 -8.28 3.99
N GLU A 7 5.02 -8.22 2.83
CA GLU A 7 5.92 -7.11 2.52
C GLU A 7 5.18 -5.77 2.49
N SER A 8 3.94 -5.76 2.01
CA SER A 8 3.16 -4.52 1.95
C SER A 8 2.83 -3.97 3.34
N VAL A 9 2.70 -4.84 4.34
CA VAL A 9 2.48 -4.42 5.73
C VAL A 9 3.69 -3.64 6.24
N VAL A 10 4.89 -4.09 5.90
CA VAL A 10 6.13 -3.37 6.24
C VAL A 10 6.19 -2.05 5.48
N MET A 11 5.86 -2.06 4.18
CA MET A 11 5.84 -0.83 3.38
C MET A 11 4.89 0.22 3.95
N GLU A 12 3.70 -0.21 4.42
CA GLU A 12 2.73 0.73 5.02
C GLU A 12 3.32 1.47 6.21
N VAL A 13 4.11 0.80 7.05
CA VAL A 13 4.79 1.44 8.17
C VAL A 13 5.75 2.52 7.68
N LEU A 14 6.52 2.22 6.63
CA LEU A 14 7.47 3.16 6.07
C LEU A 14 6.78 4.34 5.38
N TRP A 15 5.69 4.08 4.64
CA TRP A 15 4.92 5.14 3.99
C TRP A 15 4.24 6.05 5.03
N GLU A 16 3.70 5.49 6.10
CA GLU A 16 3.11 6.29 7.18
C GLU A 16 4.15 7.18 7.87
N ALA A 17 5.35 6.64 8.09
CA ALA A 17 6.44 7.41 8.68
C ALA A 17 6.85 8.57 7.78
N GLU A 18 6.89 8.32 6.47
CA GLU A 18 7.22 9.35 5.49
C GLU A 18 6.16 10.46 5.49
N ALA A 19 4.88 10.07 5.48
CA ALA A 19 3.76 11.02 5.47
C ALA A 19 3.71 11.85 6.75
N SER A 20 4.09 11.28 7.88
CA SER A 20 4.08 11.97 9.18
C SER A 20 5.42 12.60 9.54
N ARG A 21 6.36 12.63 8.58
CA ARG A 21 7.70 13.22 8.73
C ARG A 21 8.54 12.56 9.84
N ARG A 22 8.36 11.27 10.02
CA ARG A 22 9.17 10.47 10.94
C ARG A 22 10.21 9.62 10.22
N ALA A 23 10.18 9.60 8.89
CA ALA A 23 11.14 8.86 8.08
C ALA A 23 12.51 9.55 8.12
N PRO A 24 13.62 8.80 7.95
CA PRO A 24 13.66 7.36 7.79
C PRO A 24 13.54 6.63 9.13
N LEU A 25 13.22 5.33 9.09
CA LEU A 25 13.06 4.50 10.29
C LEU A 25 14.18 3.47 10.41
N ALA A 26 14.64 3.25 11.64
CA ALA A 26 15.54 2.15 11.95
C ALA A 26 14.74 0.84 12.07
N ALA A 27 15.43 -0.29 11.96
CA ALA A 27 14.77 -1.60 12.06
C ALA A 27 13.97 -1.76 13.35
N GLU A 28 14.51 -1.33 14.49
CA GLU A 28 13.82 -1.44 15.78
C GLU A 28 12.54 -0.59 15.83
N GLU A 29 12.51 0.52 15.10
CA GLU A 29 11.33 1.36 15.01
C GLU A 29 10.24 0.67 14.17
N VAL A 30 10.63 -0.01 13.09
CA VAL A 30 9.70 -0.80 12.27
C VAL A 30 9.13 -1.96 13.09
N VAL A 31 10.00 -2.66 13.84
CA VAL A 31 9.59 -3.75 14.72
C VAL A 31 8.58 -3.26 15.75
N ALA A 32 8.86 -2.13 16.41
CA ALA A 32 7.97 -1.55 17.41
C ALA A 32 6.60 -1.18 16.82
N ALA A 33 6.58 -0.60 15.62
CA ALA A 33 5.33 -0.23 14.96
C ALA A 33 4.51 -1.46 14.59
N LEU A 34 5.14 -2.53 14.13
CA LEU A 34 4.46 -3.76 13.72
C LEU A 34 4.03 -4.62 14.89
N ALA A 35 4.68 -4.50 16.06
CA ALA A 35 4.26 -5.23 17.25
C ALA A 35 2.83 -4.91 17.66
N GLN A 36 2.31 -3.74 17.28
CA GLN A 36 0.94 -3.32 17.54
C GLN A 36 -0.07 -3.90 16.55
N ARG A 37 0.40 -4.39 15.40
CA ARG A 37 -0.47 -4.77 14.27
C ARG A 37 -0.38 -6.23 13.91
N GLN A 38 0.77 -6.85 14.13
CA GLN A 38 1.05 -8.21 13.68
C GLN A 38 1.69 -9.01 14.80
N ASP A 39 1.42 -10.31 14.81
CA ASP A 39 2.04 -11.24 15.74
C ASP A 39 3.28 -11.86 15.09
N TRP A 40 4.20 -11.01 14.64
CA TRP A 40 5.42 -11.44 13.96
C TRP A 40 6.63 -11.35 14.86
N GLN A 41 7.53 -12.29 14.70
CA GLN A 41 8.83 -12.25 15.34
C GLN A 41 9.70 -11.17 14.69
N GLU A 42 10.64 -10.62 15.46
CA GLU A 42 11.59 -9.65 14.95
C GLU A 42 12.36 -10.18 13.74
N ALA A 43 12.76 -11.45 13.76
CA ALA A 43 13.47 -12.08 12.65
C ALA A 43 12.64 -12.07 11.37
N THR A 44 11.33 -12.27 11.47
CA THR A 44 10.42 -12.22 10.32
C THR A 44 10.44 -10.83 9.70
N ILE A 45 10.35 -9.80 10.53
CA ILE A 45 10.36 -8.40 10.06
C ILE A 45 11.67 -8.07 9.36
N LYS A 46 12.79 -8.49 9.93
CA LYS A 46 14.11 -8.27 9.33
C LYS A 46 14.25 -8.99 7.99
N THR A 47 13.70 -10.19 7.88
CA THR A 47 13.68 -10.93 6.60
C THR A 47 12.89 -10.17 5.55
N LEU A 48 11.72 -9.63 5.91
CA LEU A 48 10.89 -8.84 4.99
C LEU A 48 11.61 -7.56 4.55
N LEU A 49 12.28 -6.87 5.47
CA LEU A 49 13.08 -5.69 5.13
C LEU A 49 14.19 -6.05 4.13
N ASN A 50 14.87 -7.16 4.36
CA ASN A 50 15.93 -7.60 3.45
C ASN A 50 15.40 -7.95 2.06
N ARG A 51 14.23 -8.58 1.98
CA ARG A 51 13.58 -8.87 0.70
C ARG A 51 13.22 -7.60 -0.05
N LEU A 52 12.69 -6.61 0.66
CA LEU A 52 12.34 -5.32 0.08
C LEU A 52 13.58 -4.57 -0.42
N LEU A 53 14.69 -4.67 0.30
CA LEU A 53 15.96 -4.10 -0.14
C LEU A 53 16.43 -4.74 -1.44
N LYS A 54 16.38 -6.07 -1.53
CA LYS A 54 16.78 -6.81 -2.72
C LYS A 54 15.93 -6.46 -3.93
N LYS A 55 14.66 -6.23 -3.72
CA LYS A 55 13.72 -5.83 -4.79
C LYS A 55 13.92 -4.37 -5.21
N GLY A 56 14.60 -3.58 -4.42
CA GLY A 56 14.73 -2.15 -4.66
C GLY A 56 13.52 -1.34 -4.27
N ALA A 57 12.58 -1.93 -3.50
CA ALA A 57 11.39 -1.23 -3.02
C ALA A 57 11.71 -0.23 -1.91
N ILE A 58 12.78 -0.49 -1.16
CA ILE A 58 13.30 0.39 -0.13
C ILE A 58 14.81 0.53 -0.30
N LYS A 59 15.35 1.56 0.33
CA LYS A 59 16.80 1.74 0.42
C LYS A 59 17.19 1.89 1.88
N ALA A 60 18.43 1.58 2.19
CA ALA A 60 18.99 1.72 3.53
C ALA A 60 20.13 2.74 3.49
N SER A 61 20.18 3.59 4.49
CA SER A 61 21.32 4.48 4.71
C SER A 61 21.88 4.19 6.10
N LYS A 62 23.17 4.38 6.25
CA LYS A 62 23.84 4.08 7.52
C LYS A 62 23.86 5.33 8.40
N ASP A 63 23.45 5.17 9.65
CA ASP A 63 23.53 6.20 10.68
C ASP A 63 24.26 5.60 11.88
N GLY A 64 25.56 5.82 11.94
CA GLY A 64 26.38 5.17 12.94
C GLY A 64 26.42 3.66 12.74
N ARG A 65 25.95 2.90 13.72
CA ARG A 65 25.93 1.44 13.65
C ARG A 65 24.61 0.85 13.16
N ARG A 66 23.61 1.70 12.93
CA ARG A 66 22.31 1.22 12.51
C ARG A 66 21.99 1.66 11.09
N TYR A 67 21.07 0.96 10.48
CA TYR A 67 20.56 1.31 9.16
C TYR A 67 19.20 1.98 9.29
N LEU A 68 18.98 3.00 8.45
CA LEU A 68 17.70 3.70 8.37
C LEU A 68 17.07 3.38 7.01
N TYR A 69 15.80 3.03 7.01
CA TYR A 69 15.08 2.58 5.82
C TYR A 69 14.14 3.63 5.31
N THR A 70 14.14 3.81 4.00
CA THR A 70 13.29 4.78 3.29
C THR A 70 12.62 4.08 2.10
N PRO A 71 11.32 4.30 1.86
CA PRO A 71 10.69 3.72 0.68
C PRO A 71 11.21 4.35 -0.61
N VAL A 72 11.44 3.51 -1.63
CA VAL A 72 11.74 3.93 -3.00
C VAL A 72 10.47 3.81 -3.83
N LEU A 73 9.76 2.67 -3.68
CA LEU A 73 8.47 2.46 -4.31
C LEU A 73 7.44 3.36 -3.62
N SER A 74 6.72 4.18 -4.41
CA SER A 74 5.66 5.01 -3.85
C SER A 74 4.40 4.19 -3.59
N ARG A 75 3.62 4.60 -2.57
CA ARG A 75 2.35 3.93 -2.27
C ARG A 75 1.39 4.02 -3.45
N GLN A 76 1.37 5.15 -4.15
CA GLN A 76 0.50 5.33 -5.33
C GLN A 76 0.84 4.35 -6.45
N ALA A 77 2.11 4.15 -6.75
CA ALA A 77 2.54 3.20 -7.77
C ALA A 77 2.17 1.77 -7.39
N TRP A 78 2.41 1.40 -6.13
CA TRP A 78 2.03 0.09 -5.61
C TRP A 78 0.51 -0.11 -5.68
N LEU A 79 -0.26 0.88 -5.25
CA LEU A 79 -1.73 0.81 -5.25
C LEU A 79 -2.28 0.65 -6.67
N MET A 80 -1.70 1.36 -7.65
CA MET A 80 -2.11 1.23 -9.04
C MET A 80 -1.86 -0.19 -9.56
N ASP A 81 -0.69 -0.75 -9.31
CA ASP A 81 -0.35 -2.11 -9.72
C ASP A 81 -1.28 -3.14 -9.09
N GLU A 82 -1.56 -3.02 -7.80
CA GLU A 82 -2.47 -3.92 -7.09
C GLU A 82 -3.89 -3.81 -7.63
N SER A 83 -4.36 -2.59 -7.87
CA SER A 83 -5.71 -2.34 -8.38
C SER A 83 -5.88 -2.90 -9.79
N GLU A 84 -4.93 -2.64 -10.67
CA GLU A 84 -4.96 -3.17 -12.04
C GLU A 84 -4.91 -4.70 -12.05
N GLY A 85 -4.08 -5.28 -11.20
CA GLY A 85 -3.97 -6.73 -11.07
C GLY A 85 -5.29 -7.38 -10.63
N LEU A 86 -5.94 -6.77 -9.65
CA LEU A 86 -7.23 -7.25 -9.14
C LEU A 86 -8.30 -7.18 -10.23
N LEU A 87 -8.39 -6.03 -10.92
CA LEU A 87 -9.36 -5.86 -12.01
C LEU A 87 -9.14 -6.88 -13.12
N GLN A 88 -7.87 -7.08 -13.51
CA GLN A 88 -7.54 -8.01 -14.59
C GLN A 88 -7.89 -9.45 -14.22
N ARG A 89 -7.57 -9.87 -13.00
CA ARG A 89 -7.83 -11.24 -12.56
C ARG A 89 -9.31 -11.55 -12.39
N LEU A 90 -10.06 -10.61 -11.84
CA LEU A 90 -11.42 -10.88 -11.37
C LEU A 90 -12.52 -10.22 -12.20
N PHE A 91 -12.20 -9.16 -12.93
CA PHE A 91 -13.21 -8.35 -13.63
C PHE A 91 -12.81 -7.98 -15.06
N ASP A 92 -11.95 -8.76 -15.69
CA ASP A 92 -11.50 -8.55 -17.08
C ASP A 92 -10.97 -7.13 -17.32
N GLY A 93 -10.32 -6.54 -16.32
CA GLY A 93 -9.77 -5.20 -16.41
C GLY A 93 -10.79 -4.07 -16.35
N ARG A 94 -12.04 -4.37 -16.00
CA ARG A 94 -13.14 -3.39 -16.06
C ARG A 94 -13.63 -3.02 -14.67
N VAL A 95 -13.83 -1.71 -14.48
CA VAL A 95 -14.31 -1.17 -13.18
C VAL A 95 -15.80 -1.38 -12.98
N ALA A 96 -16.61 -1.26 -14.04
CA ALA A 96 -18.07 -1.37 -13.91
C ALA A 96 -18.54 -2.71 -13.30
N PRO A 97 -17.99 -3.86 -13.71
CA PRO A 97 -18.35 -5.13 -13.05
C PRO A 97 -17.97 -5.18 -11.57
N LEU A 98 -16.86 -4.53 -11.17
CA LEU A 98 -16.46 -4.43 -9.77
C LEU A 98 -17.52 -3.69 -8.95
N VAL A 99 -17.94 -2.52 -9.45
CA VAL A 99 -18.97 -1.69 -8.81
C VAL A 99 -20.29 -2.45 -8.74
N ALA A 100 -20.68 -3.12 -9.84
CA ALA A 100 -21.89 -3.92 -9.88
C ALA A 100 -21.89 -5.04 -8.84
N HIS A 101 -20.74 -5.70 -8.69
CA HIS A 101 -20.58 -6.77 -7.70
C HIS A 101 -20.82 -6.26 -6.28
N PHE A 102 -20.18 -5.16 -5.90
CA PHE A 102 -20.35 -4.58 -4.57
C PHE A 102 -21.75 -4.02 -4.35
N SER A 103 -22.38 -3.49 -5.40
CA SER A 103 -23.75 -3.00 -5.34
C SER A 103 -24.73 -4.14 -5.00
N ARG A 104 -24.59 -5.30 -5.67
CA ARG A 104 -25.45 -6.47 -5.45
C ARG A 104 -25.31 -7.03 -4.04
N HIS A 105 -24.12 -6.90 -3.45
CA HIS A 105 -23.86 -7.40 -2.11
C HIS A 105 -23.99 -6.32 -1.03
N ARG A 106 -24.62 -5.19 -1.38
CA ARG A 106 -24.92 -4.08 -0.45
C ARG A 106 -23.69 -3.52 0.26
N LYS A 107 -22.55 -3.52 -0.43
CA LYS A 107 -21.32 -2.92 0.09
C LYS A 107 -21.19 -1.45 -0.26
N LEU A 108 -22.10 -0.93 -1.11
CA LEU A 108 -22.14 0.49 -1.46
C LEU A 108 -23.22 1.16 -0.63
N GLY A 109 -22.80 2.01 0.31
CA GLY A 109 -23.71 2.84 1.08
C GLY A 109 -24.09 4.11 0.33
N ALA A 110 -25.02 4.87 0.91
CA ALA A 110 -25.49 6.13 0.32
C ALA A 110 -24.35 7.12 0.06
N LYS A 111 -23.37 7.16 0.96
CA LYS A 111 -22.21 8.03 0.85
C LYS A 111 -21.36 7.65 -0.37
N ASP A 112 -21.10 6.36 -0.56
CA ASP A 112 -20.32 5.87 -1.70
C ASP A 112 -21.03 6.17 -3.01
N VAL A 113 -22.34 5.96 -3.06
CA VAL A 113 -23.14 6.24 -4.26
C VAL A 113 -23.05 7.72 -4.62
N ALA A 114 -23.17 8.61 -3.65
CA ALA A 114 -23.07 10.05 -3.87
C ALA A 114 -21.70 10.45 -4.40
N GLU A 115 -20.65 9.91 -3.80
CA GLU A 115 -19.27 10.19 -4.22
C GLU A 115 -19.00 9.66 -5.63
N LEU A 116 -19.49 8.45 -5.94
CA LEU A 116 -19.32 7.86 -7.27
C LEU A 116 -20.04 8.68 -8.33
N ARG A 117 -21.26 9.15 -8.05
CA ARG A 117 -21.99 10.01 -9.00
C ARG A 117 -21.22 11.28 -9.31
N LYS A 118 -20.67 11.91 -8.28
CA LYS A 118 -19.86 13.12 -8.43
C LYS A 118 -18.63 12.87 -9.30
N LEU A 119 -17.92 11.76 -9.05
CA LEU A 119 -16.73 11.39 -9.82
C LEU A 119 -17.08 11.14 -11.28
N LEU A 120 -18.20 10.47 -11.56
CA LEU A 120 -18.63 10.17 -12.91
C LEU A 120 -19.01 11.45 -13.66
N GLU A 121 -19.67 12.40 -12.99
CA GLU A 121 -19.99 13.70 -13.56
C GLU A 121 -18.74 14.48 -13.94
N GLU A 122 -17.72 14.46 -13.08
CA GLU A 122 -16.45 15.12 -13.34
C GLU A 122 -15.76 14.53 -14.59
N ILE A 123 -15.84 13.21 -14.77
CA ILE A 123 -15.27 12.53 -15.94
C ILE A 123 -16.06 12.91 -17.20
N ASP A 124 -17.40 12.91 -17.13
CA ASP A 124 -18.26 13.25 -18.26
C ASP A 124 -18.06 14.70 -18.73
N ASP A 125 -17.75 15.59 -17.78
CA ASP A 125 -17.45 16.99 -18.08
C ASP A 125 -16.03 17.19 -18.63
N GLY A 126 -15.30 16.11 -18.83
CA GLY A 126 -13.93 16.16 -19.32
C GLY A 126 -12.92 16.68 -18.31
N LYS A 127 -13.27 16.69 -17.04
CA LYS A 127 -12.36 17.10 -15.95
C LYS A 127 -11.65 15.86 -15.42
N PRO A 128 -10.31 15.94 -15.29
CA PRO A 128 -9.54 14.81 -14.77
C PRO A 128 -9.79 14.57 -13.27
#